data_75138a5b1710f18c7531a56d5936d2ce
#
_entry.id   75138a5b1710f18c7531a56d5936d2ce
#
_cell.length_a   1.000
_cell.length_b   1.000
_cell.length_c   1.000
_cell.angle_alpha   90.00
_cell.angle_beta   90.00
_cell.angle_gamma   90.00
#
_symmetry.space_group_name_H-M   'P 1'
#
loop_
_entity.id
_entity.type
_entity.pdbx_description
1 polymer ?
#
loop_
_entity_poly.entity_id
_entity_poly.type
_entity_poly.pdbx_seq_one_letter_code
_entity_poly.pdbx_strand_id
1 'polypeptide(L)'
;MKIQILNNIDKAGLSVLENGNFEFTSELNEAAGIVLRSHNLQSMEVPENLHAISRAGAGTNNINVELCSEKGVVVFNTPGANANAVKEIVICALILSKRDLVSGNKNLDSIDIEKMEDEQINTKIEGMKKEFVGQEIRGKQLSVIGLGAIGSLVANQAINMGMNVKAFDPGLTVDIALGLPSSLKRCSTIEEALTGSDYISLHIPLNDATKGIIDKEKFVVMKDDAVLLNFSRGGIVNEEDLIDSLNQNKIYKYVTDFPTKKLLERISQHKDVMIFPHLGASTKESEVNCAVMACSQISDFLKFGKINNSVNFPNISSEKVAKHRIFITNNNQPGIISQITEGLAEAGVNISEFVNKSRGEIACNIIDSDDEIKPEIVSKLEKIEGVTNARLCY
;
A
#
# COMPACT_ATOMS: atom_id res chain seq x y z
N MET A 1 22.83 -17.86 0.29
CA MET A 1 21.40 -18.09 -0.05
C MET A 1 21.10 -17.44 -1.38
N LYS A 2 20.23 -18.09 -2.20
CA LYS A 2 19.86 -17.57 -3.52
C LYS A 2 18.49 -16.87 -3.48
N ILE A 3 18.36 -15.79 -4.24
CA ILE A 3 17.11 -15.03 -4.37
C ILE A 3 16.77 -14.97 -5.86
N GLN A 4 15.52 -15.26 -6.20
CA GLN A 4 15.00 -15.06 -7.55
C GLN A 4 14.43 -13.65 -7.69
N ILE A 5 14.85 -12.95 -8.74
CA ILE A 5 14.34 -11.62 -9.08
C ILE A 5 13.40 -11.75 -10.28
N LEU A 6 12.15 -11.38 -10.08
CA LEU A 6 11.13 -11.37 -11.13
C LEU A 6 10.71 -9.95 -11.46
N ASN A 7 10.64 -9.62 -12.72
CA ASN A 7 10.48 -8.28 -13.28
C ASN A 7 11.73 -7.39 -13.10
N ASN A 8 11.57 -6.14 -13.52
CA ASN A 8 12.61 -5.13 -13.37
C ASN A 8 12.54 -4.53 -11.96
N ILE A 9 13.48 -4.87 -11.11
CA ILE A 9 13.68 -4.31 -9.77
C ILE A 9 14.82 -3.30 -9.85
N ASP A 10 14.62 -2.12 -9.26
CA ASP A 10 15.63 -1.06 -9.30
C ASP A 10 16.95 -1.50 -8.68
N LYS A 11 18.07 -1.03 -9.28
CA LYS A 11 19.43 -1.37 -8.86
C LYS A 11 19.73 -1.03 -7.40
N ALA A 12 19.14 0.04 -6.86
CA ALA A 12 19.30 0.41 -5.47
C ALA A 12 18.79 -0.69 -4.52
N GLY A 13 17.65 -1.34 -4.88
CA GLY A 13 17.15 -2.51 -4.15
C GLY A 13 18.07 -3.72 -4.31
N LEU A 14 18.52 -4.03 -5.54
CA LEU A 14 19.42 -5.17 -5.79
C LEU A 14 20.73 -5.03 -5.01
N SER A 15 21.30 -3.82 -4.93
CA SER A 15 22.50 -3.54 -4.15
C SER A 15 22.36 -3.87 -2.66
N VAL A 16 21.15 -3.78 -2.09
CA VAL A 16 20.89 -4.21 -0.69
C VAL A 16 21.11 -5.71 -0.55
N LEU A 17 20.68 -6.51 -1.54
CA LEU A 17 20.85 -7.97 -1.53
C LEU A 17 22.30 -8.37 -1.80
N GLU A 18 22.97 -7.70 -2.76
CA GLU A 18 24.39 -7.93 -3.07
C GLU A 18 25.28 -7.64 -1.84
N ASN A 19 25.06 -6.49 -1.18
CA ASN A 19 25.73 -6.14 0.07
C ASN A 19 25.38 -7.11 1.21
N GLY A 20 24.23 -7.75 1.10
CA GLY A 20 23.78 -8.80 1.99
C GLY A 20 24.41 -10.16 1.72
N ASN A 21 25.30 -10.31 0.73
CA ASN A 21 25.90 -11.57 0.27
C ASN A 21 24.86 -12.61 -0.20
N PHE A 22 23.78 -12.16 -0.85
CA PHE A 22 22.85 -13.03 -1.55
C PHE A 22 23.28 -13.21 -3.00
N GLU A 23 23.11 -14.43 -3.49
CA GLU A 23 23.29 -14.79 -4.90
C GLU A 23 21.95 -14.71 -5.62
N PHE A 24 21.96 -14.39 -6.91
CA PHE A 24 20.76 -14.41 -7.73
C PHE A 24 20.65 -15.72 -8.51
N THR A 25 19.41 -16.21 -8.69
CA THR A 25 19.12 -17.41 -9.46
C THR A 25 17.92 -17.20 -10.38
N SER A 26 17.91 -17.89 -11.53
CA SER A 26 16.73 -18.02 -12.40
C SER A 26 15.85 -19.20 -12.01
N GLU A 27 16.39 -20.16 -11.24
CA GLU A 27 15.74 -21.42 -10.91
C GLU A 27 14.92 -21.28 -9.62
N LEU A 28 13.60 -21.46 -9.74
CA LEU A 28 12.66 -21.33 -8.62
C LEU A 28 12.99 -22.32 -7.48
N ASN A 29 13.36 -23.55 -7.83
CA ASN A 29 13.69 -24.61 -6.85
C ASN A 29 14.98 -24.36 -6.07
N GLU A 30 15.79 -23.37 -6.44
CA GLU A 30 17.01 -22.99 -5.72
C GLU A 30 16.80 -21.73 -4.87
N ALA A 31 15.68 -21.02 -5.04
CA ALA A 31 15.44 -19.74 -4.42
C ALA A 31 14.93 -19.89 -2.98
N ALA A 32 15.66 -19.34 -2.01
CA ALA A 32 15.20 -19.17 -0.64
C ALA A 32 14.21 -17.98 -0.51
N GLY A 33 14.24 -17.07 -1.48
CA GLY A 33 13.36 -15.91 -1.53
C GLY A 33 13.08 -15.42 -2.94
N ILE A 34 11.96 -14.75 -3.13
CA ILE A 34 11.57 -14.11 -4.39
C ILE A 34 11.33 -12.63 -4.15
N VAL A 35 11.91 -11.77 -5.01
CA VAL A 35 11.56 -10.34 -5.08
C VAL A 35 10.89 -10.07 -6.42
N LEU A 36 9.72 -9.44 -6.40
CA LEU A 36 8.94 -9.15 -7.59
C LEU A 36 8.19 -7.82 -7.51
N ARG A 37 7.62 -7.39 -8.64
CA ARG A 37 6.70 -6.25 -8.70
C ARG A 37 5.32 -6.67 -9.22
N SER A 38 5.20 -6.94 -10.51
CA SER A 38 3.92 -7.23 -11.18
C SER A 38 3.79 -8.65 -11.69
N HIS A 39 4.82 -9.48 -11.57
CA HIS A 39 4.77 -10.88 -12.00
C HIS A 39 3.66 -11.64 -11.28
N ASN A 40 2.91 -12.46 -12.01
CA ASN A 40 1.79 -13.21 -11.45
C ASN A 40 2.25 -14.54 -10.87
N LEU A 41 2.11 -14.72 -9.57
CA LEU A 41 2.43 -15.94 -8.82
C LEU A 41 1.17 -16.66 -8.28
N GLN A 42 -0.03 -16.31 -8.76
CA GLN A 42 -1.28 -16.93 -8.27
C GLN A 42 -1.34 -18.46 -8.47
N SER A 43 -0.74 -18.96 -9.54
CA SER A 43 -0.70 -20.39 -9.87
C SER A 43 0.66 -21.03 -9.62
N MET A 44 1.56 -20.36 -8.90
CA MET A 44 2.88 -20.90 -8.60
C MET A 44 2.79 -22.07 -7.62
N GLU A 45 3.43 -23.19 -7.94
CA GLU A 45 3.72 -24.23 -6.96
C GLU A 45 4.81 -23.73 -6.01
N VAL A 46 4.57 -23.78 -4.71
CA VAL A 46 5.50 -23.27 -3.69
C VAL A 46 6.58 -24.33 -3.41
N PRO A 47 7.86 -24.07 -3.75
CA PRO A 47 8.95 -25.01 -3.46
C PRO A 47 9.24 -25.12 -1.96
N GLU A 48 9.73 -26.27 -1.51
CA GLU A 48 10.04 -26.54 -0.08
C GLU A 48 11.10 -25.61 0.49
N ASN A 49 12.06 -25.16 -0.33
CA ASN A 49 13.14 -24.26 0.09
C ASN A 49 12.79 -22.76 0.03
N LEU A 50 11.57 -22.42 -0.43
CA LEU A 50 11.12 -21.02 -0.47
C LEU A 50 10.62 -20.57 0.91
N HIS A 51 11.24 -19.54 1.47
CA HIS A 51 10.90 -19.02 2.79
C HIS A 51 10.20 -17.67 2.75
N ALA A 52 10.41 -16.89 1.70
CA ALA A 52 9.82 -15.55 1.62
C ALA A 52 9.56 -15.08 0.19
N ILE A 53 8.52 -14.25 0.05
CA ILE A 53 8.23 -13.49 -1.16
C ILE A 53 8.11 -12.02 -0.77
N SER A 54 8.84 -11.13 -1.44
CA SER A 54 8.75 -9.70 -1.19
C SER A 54 8.34 -8.94 -2.45
N ARG A 55 7.19 -8.24 -2.37
CA ARG A 55 6.66 -7.46 -3.48
C ARG A 55 7.05 -5.99 -3.34
N ALA A 56 7.73 -5.45 -4.36
CA ALA A 56 8.00 -4.01 -4.50
C ALA A 56 6.70 -3.28 -4.89
N GLY A 57 5.85 -2.99 -3.91
CA GLY A 57 4.55 -2.33 -4.05
C GLY A 57 3.59 -2.70 -2.92
N ALA A 58 2.54 -1.89 -2.72
CA ALA A 58 1.63 -2.03 -1.59
C ALA A 58 0.58 -3.15 -1.74
N GLY A 59 0.14 -3.46 -2.98
CA GLY A 59 -0.83 -4.54 -3.22
C GLY A 59 -0.17 -5.92 -3.26
N THR A 60 -0.93 -7.01 -3.14
CA THR A 60 -0.45 -8.41 -3.21
C THR A 60 -1.36 -9.32 -4.02
N ASN A 61 -2.24 -8.73 -4.82
CA ASN A 61 -3.23 -9.44 -5.64
C ASN A 61 -2.65 -10.37 -6.72
N ASN A 62 -1.36 -10.30 -6.96
CA ASN A 62 -0.62 -11.17 -7.89
C ASN A 62 0.10 -12.34 -7.17
N ILE A 63 -0.11 -12.54 -5.86
CA ILE A 63 0.48 -13.59 -5.04
C ILE A 63 -0.64 -14.38 -4.37
N ASN A 64 -0.56 -15.72 -4.36
CA ASN A 64 -1.45 -16.56 -3.58
C ASN A 64 -1.00 -16.57 -2.11
N VAL A 65 -1.46 -15.56 -1.37
CA VAL A 65 -1.08 -15.33 0.03
C VAL A 65 -1.55 -16.46 0.95
N GLU A 66 -2.70 -17.05 0.66
CA GLU A 66 -3.28 -18.16 1.45
C GLU A 66 -2.38 -19.40 1.35
N LEU A 67 -2.07 -19.84 0.14
CA LEU A 67 -1.14 -20.97 -0.10
C LEU A 67 0.25 -20.73 0.52
N CYS A 68 0.77 -19.49 0.41
CA CYS A 68 2.03 -19.12 1.06
C CYS A 68 1.95 -19.28 2.58
N SER A 69 0.83 -18.92 3.18
CA SER A 69 0.62 -19.04 4.63
C SER A 69 0.60 -20.50 5.08
N GLU A 70 -0.11 -21.36 4.37
CA GLU A 70 -0.16 -22.81 4.61
C GLU A 70 1.22 -23.48 4.54
N LYS A 71 2.09 -22.98 3.64
CA LYS A 71 3.45 -23.46 3.45
C LYS A 71 4.51 -22.78 4.32
N GLY A 72 4.12 -21.91 5.24
CA GLY A 72 5.06 -21.18 6.10
C GLY A 72 5.90 -20.12 5.37
N VAL A 73 5.51 -19.71 4.16
CA VAL A 73 6.21 -18.69 3.36
C VAL A 73 5.72 -17.30 3.72
N VAL A 74 6.65 -16.44 4.15
CA VAL A 74 6.32 -15.06 4.56
C VAL A 74 6.19 -14.17 3.33
N VAL A 75 5.05 -13.49 3.20
CA VAL A 75 4.80 -12.54 2.10
C VAL A 75 4.90 -11.11 2.62
N PHE A 76 5.83 -10.35 2.03
CA PHE A 76 6.03 -8.94 2.32
C PHE A 76 5.45 -8.07 1.22
N ASN A 77 4.96 -6.91 1.60
CA ASN A 77 4.71 -5.78 0.71
C ASN A 77 5.47 -4.54 1.19
N THR A 78 5.37 -3.43 0.46
CA THR A 78 6.07 -2.19 0.80
C THR A 78 5.09 -1.05 1.11
N PRO A 79 4.37 -1.12 2.25
CA PRO A 79 3.41 -0.10 2.61
C PRO A 79 4.12 1.23 2.88
N GLY A 80 3.59 2.30 2.33
CA GLY A 80 4.14 3.65 2.55
C GLY A 80 5.36 4.02 1.70
N ALA A 81 6.04 3.08 1.05
CA ALA A 81 7.19 3.38 0.19
C ALA A 81 6.84 4.31 -0.99
N ASN A 82 5.60 4.25 -1.45
CA ASN A 82 5.04 5.08 -2.51
C ASN A 82 4.18 6.24 -2.01
N ALA A 83 4.12 6.47 -0.69
CA ALA A 83 3.13 7.39 -0.11
C ALA A 83 3.31 8.83 -0.59
N ASN A 84 4.56 9.29 -0.79
CA ASN A 84 4.82 10.62 -1.28
C ASN A 84 4.30 10.83 -2.72
N ALA A 85 4.52 9.85 -3.61
CA ALA A 85 4.03 9.93 -4.98
C ALA A 85 2.49 10.03 -5.03
N VAL A 86 1.80 9.20 -4.23
CA VAL A 86 0.33 9.25 -4.15
C VAL A 86 -0.14 10.57 -3.54
N LYS A 87 0.52 11.09 -2.51
CA LYS A 87 0.21 12.41 -1.96
C LYS A 87 0.29 13.49 -3.06
N GLU A 88 1.33 13.48 -3.88
CA GLU A 88 1.53 14.50 -4.93
C GLU A 88 0.44 14.47 -6.00
N ILE A 89 0.03 13.30 -6.47
CA ILE A 89 -1.07 13.20 -7.43
C ILE A 89 -2.41 13.63 -6.81
N VAL A 90 -2.66 13.32 -5.52
CA VAL A 90 -3.86 13.79 -4.80
C VAL A 90 -3.88 15.33 -4.73
N ILE A 91 -2.77 15.96 -4.36
CA ILE A 91 -2.67 17.43 -4.33
C ILE A 91 -2.88 18.04 -5.73
N CYS A 92 -2.29 17.46 -6.75
CA CYS A 92 -2.53 17.84 -8.15
C CYS A 92 -4.02 17.73 -8.49
N ALA A 93 -4.66 16.62 -8.15
CA ALA A 93 -6.08 16.36 -8.41
C ALA A 93 -7.02 17.33 -7.66
N LEU A 94 -6.69 17.73 -6.43
CA LEU A 94 -7.41 18.76 -5.68
C LEU A 94 -7.47 20.07 -6.49
N ILE A 95 -6.35 20.49 -7.08
CA ILE A 95 -6.27 21.72 -7.88
C ILE A 95 -7.01 21.54 -9.20
N LEU A 96 -6.72 20.48 -9.95
CA LEU A 96 -7.28 20.24 -11.28
C LEU A 96 -8.78 20.02 -11.27
N SER A 97 -9.34 19.49 -10.16
CA SER A 97 -10.78 19.19 -10.08
C SER A 97 -11.68 20.43 -10.16
N LYS A 98 -11.21 21.59 -9.72
CA LYS A 98 -11.94 22.88 -9.76
C LYS A 98 -11.28 23.93 -10.69
N ARG A 99 -10.16 23.56 -11.35
CA ARG A 99 -9.47 24.39 -12.36
C ARG A 99 -9.18 23.52 -13.59
N ASP A 100 -9.94 23.72 -14.65
CA ASP A 100 -9.84 22.92 -15.88
C ASP A 100 -8.62 23.32 -16.73
N LEU A 101 -7.42 23.21 -16.14
CA LEU A 101 -6.15 23.58 -16.79
C LEU A 101 -5.84 22.66 -17.98
N VAL A 102 -6.23 21.39 -17.91
CA VAL A 102 -5.98 20.42 -18.98
C VAL A 102 -6.78 20.77 -20.23
N SER A 103 -8.07 21.07 -20.10
CA SER A 103 -8.90 21.50 -21.23
C SER A 103 -8.46 22.88 -21.71
N GLY A 104 -8.10 23.79 -20.79
CA GLY A 104 -7.56 25.10 -21.16
C GLY A 104 -6.31 25.00 -22.03
N ASN A 105 -5.37 24.13 -21.66
CA ASN A 105 -4.16 23.88 -22.47
C ASN A 105 -4.51 23.27 -23.84
N LYS A 106 -5.37 22.25 -23.88
CA LYS A 106 -5.81 21.65 -25.17
C LYS A 106 -6.54 22.62 -26.06
N ASN A 107 -7.25 23.60 -25.49
CA ASN A 107 -7.98 24.59 -26.29
C ASN A 107 -7.05 25.52 -27.09
N LEU A 108 -5.78 25.66 -26.67
CA LEU A 108 -4.76 26.38 -27.43
C LEU A 108 -4.49 25.75 -28.81
N ASP A 109 -4.69 24.42 -28.95
CA ASP A 109 -4.53 23.71 -30.23
C ASP A 109 -5.54 24.18 -31.28
N SER A 110 -6.61 24.87 -30.87
CA SER A 110 -7.61 25.47 -31.76
C SER A 110 -7.20 26.81 -32.37
N ILE A 111 -6.02 27.34 -32.00
CA ILE A 111 -5.49 28.60 -32.53
C ILE A 111 -4.77 28.31 -33.84
N ASP A 112 -5.27 28.91 -34.93
CA ASP A 112 -4.66 28.81 -36.25
C ASP A 112 -3.52 29.84 -36.34
N ILE A 113 -2.31 29.43 -35.97
CA ILE A 113 -1.12 30.28 -35.92
C ILE A 113 -0.65 30.72 -37.31
N GLU A 114 -1.05 30.03 -38.40
CA GLU A 114 -0.67 30.38 -39.76
C GLU A 114 -1.50 31.54 -40.31
N LYS A 115 -2.70 31.80 -39.75
CA LYS A 115 -3.66 32.80 -40.24
C LYS A 115 -3.85 33.99 -39.32
N MET A 116 -3.15 34.03 -38.18
CA MET A 116 -3.37 35.05 -37.14
C MET A 116 -2.07 35.75 -36.80
N GLU A 117 -2.12 37.07 -36.67
CA GLU A 117 -1.05 37.86 -36.12
C GLU A 117 -1.06 37.82 -34.59
N ASP A 118 0.07 38.11 -33.93
CA ASP A 118 0.26 38.03 -32.48
C ASP A 118 -0.82 38.75 -31.67
N GLU A 119 -1.26 39.94 -32.14
CA GLU A 119 -2.32 40.70 -31.46
C GLU A 119 -3.69 40.00 -31.52
N GLN A 120 -3.99 39.32 -32.62
CA GLN A 120 -5.21 38.54 -32.79
C GLN A 120 -5.16 37.27 -31.92
N ILE A 121 -3.99 36.61 -31.85
CA ILE A 121 -3.76 35.46 -31.00
C ILE A 121 -3.96 35.86 -29.52
N ASN A 122 -3.34 36.94 -29.07
CA ASN A 122 -3.49 37.44 -27.70
C ASN A 122 -4.96 37.76 -27.36
N THR A 123 -5.69 38.41 -28.28
CA THR A 123 -7.11 38.72 -28.11
C THR A 123 -7.95 37.45 -27.94
N LYS A 124 -7.66 36.41 -28.77
CA LYS A 124 -8.34 35.13 -28.71
C LYS A 124 -8.06 34.40 -27.37
N ILE A 125 -6.79 34.39 -26.91
CA ILE A 125 -6.39 33.81 -25.63
C ILE A 125 -7.10 34.51 -24.46
N GLU A 126 -7.15 35.84 -24.44
CA GLU A 126 -7.86 36.61 -23.41
C GLU A 126 -9.37 36.30 -23.39
N GLY A 127 -9.97 36.05 -24.56
CA GLY A 127 -11.36 35.60 -24.65
C GLY A 127 -11.60 34.22 -24.05
N MET A 128 -10.69 33.27 -24.31
CA MET A 128 -10.76 31.91 -23.81
C MET A 128 -10.68 31.82 -22.26
N LYS A 129 -9.95 32.72 -21.61
CA LYS A 129 -9.77 32.72 -20.14
C LYS A 129 -11.09 32.71 -19.39
N LYS A 130 -12.14 33.30 -19.91
CA LYS A 130 -13.46 33.35 -19.26
C LYS A 130 -14.11 32.00 -19.10
N GLU A 131 -13.79 31.03 -19.95
CA GLU A 131 -14.36 29.69 -19.95
C GLU A 131 -13.66 28.80 -18.88
N PHE A 132 -12.46 29.18 -18.46
CA PHE A 132 -11.61 28.38 -17.55
C PHE A 132 -11.42 29.01 -16.16
N VAL A 133 -12.30 29.93 -15.76
CA VAL A 133 -12.29 30.50 -14.41
C VAL A 133 -12.63 29.40 -13.40
N GLY A 134 -11.69 29.10 -12.49
CA GLY A 134 -11.83 28.06 -11.47
C GLY A 134 -11.87 28.61 -10.06
N GLN A 135 -11.66 27.73 -9.07
CA GLN A 135 -11.68 28.05 -7.65
C GLN A 135 -10.34 27.70 -7.00
N GLU A 136 -9.96 28.46 -5.96
CA GLU A 136 -8.81 28.17 -5.12
C GLU A 136 -9.17 27.14 -4.04
N ILE A 137 -8.17 26.37 -3.62
CA ILE A 137 -8.32 25.37 -2.54
C ILE A 137 -8.13 25.99 -1.15
N ARG A 138 -7.46 27.14 -1.06
CA ARG A 138 -7.23 27.83 0.22
C ARG A 138 -8.54 28.15 0.94
N GLY A 139 -8.60 27.85 2.24
CA GLY A 139 -9.80 28.05 3.06
C GLY A 139 -10.92 27.04 2.83
N LYS A 140 -10.80 26.15 1.85
CA LYS A 140 -11.77 25.07 1.60
C LYS A 140 -11.62 23.95 2.63
N GLN A 141 -12.72 23.22 2.87
CA GLN A 141 -12.75 22.08 3.78
C GLN A 141 -12.38 20.80 3.03
N LEU A 142 -11.28 20.17 3.41
CA LEU A 142 -10.92 18.80 3.00
C LEU A 142 -11.29 17.79 4.08
N SER A 143 -11.93 16.71 3.70
CA SER A 143 -12.10 15.51 4.51
C SER A 143 -11.15 14.42 4.04
N VAL A 144 -10.37 13.85 4.98
CA VAL A 144 -9.47 12.73 4.73
C VAL A 144 -10.04 11.48 5.40
N ILE A 145 -10.38 10.47 4.62
CA ILE A 145 -10.90 9.20 5.11
C ILE A 145 -9.77 8.18 5.11
N GLY A 146 -9.29 7.83 6.31
CA GLY A 146 -8.08 7.04 6.53
C GLY A 146 -6.83 7.91 6.70
N LEU A 147 -6.16 7.78 7.85
CA LEU A 147 -4.94 8.51 8.23
C LEU A 147 -3.71 7.60 8.26
N GLY A 148 -3.66 6.60 7.39
CA GLY A 148 -2.46 5.79 7.19
C GLY A 148 -1.30 6.59 6.57
N ALA A 149 -0.28 5.91 6.05
CA ALA A 149 0.93 6.52 5.48
C ALA A 149 0.65 7.60 4.42
N ILE A 150 -0.38 7.43 3.59
CA ILE A 150 -0.74 8.39 2.54
C ILE A 150 -1.65 9.50 3.09
N GLY A 151 -2.73 9.13 3.77
CA GLY A 151 -3.72 10.09 4.24
C GLY A 151 -3.15 11.13 5.22
N SER A 152 -2.22 10.73 6.09
CA SER A 152 -1.50 11.66 6.97
C SER A 152 -0.66 12.68 6.19
N LEU A 153 0.06 12.24 5.15
CA LEU A 153 0.83 13.14 4.29
C LEU A 153 -0.07 14.11 3.51
N VAL A 154 -1.21 13.62 3.00
CA VAL A 154 -2.19 14.47 2.30
C VAL A 154 -2.78 15.50 3.25
N ALA A 155 -3.18 15.09 4.46
CA ALA A 155 -3.73 16.00 5.47
C ALA A 155 -2.73 17.10 5.85
N ASN A 156 -1.47 16.73 6.14
CA ASN A 156 -0.40 17.66 6.45
C ASN A 156 -0.15 18.65 5.32
N GLN A 157 -0.05 18.17 4.09
CA GLN A 157 0.21 19.02 2.93
C GLN A 157 -0.97 19.97 2.65
N ALA A 158 -2.21 19.50 2.75
CA ALA A 158 -3.39 20.33 2.57
C ALA A 158 -3.48 21.47 3.60
N ILE A 159 -3.16 21.19 4.88
CA ILE A 159 -3.06 22.22 5.91
C ILE A 159 -1.99 23.25 5.56
N ASN A 160 -0.81 22.82 5.12
CA ASN A 160 0.27 23.73 4.69
C ASN A 160 -0.13 24.60 3.49
N MET A 161 -1.06 24.13 2.66
CA MET A 161 -1.62 24.90 1.54
C MET A 161 -2.81 25.80 1.97
N GLY A 162 -3.12 25.86 3.27
CA GLY A 162 -4.14 26.72 3.84
C GLY A 162 -5.57 26.18 3.74
N MET A 163 -5.75 24.87 3.55
CA MET A 163 -7.05 24.22 3.66
C MET A 163 -7.41 23.97 5.12
N ASN A 164 -8.71 23.93 5.41
CA ASN A 164 -9.20 23.37 6.66
C ASN A 164 -9.32 21.86 6.51
N VAL A 165 -8.76 21.07 7.43
CA VAL A 165 -8.75 19.62 7.29
C VAL A 165 -9.43 18.96 8.47
N LYS A 166 -10.32 18.02 8.17
CA LYS A 166 -10.88 17.06 9.12
C LYS A 166 -10.67 15.65 8.62
N ALA A 167 -10.65 14.68 9.52
CA ALA A 167 -10.37 13.31 9.14
C ALA A 167 -11.13 12.30 9.99
N PHE A 168 -11.39 11.15 9.38
CA PHE A 168 -11.94 9.97 10.04
C PHE A 168 -11.01 8.79 9.83
N ASP A 169 -10.56 8.18 10.92
CA ASP A 169 -9.83 6.92 10.94
C ASP A 169 -10.14 6.18 12.26
N PRO A 170 -10.80 5.02 12.21
CA PRO A 170 -11.09 4.24 13.41
C PRO A 170 -9.86 3.51 13.97
N GLY A 171 -8.81 3.31 13.15
CA GLY A 171 -7.57 2.61 13.49
C GLY A 171 -6.37 3.53 13.71
N LEU A 172 -6.58 4.82 14.02
CA LEU A 172 -5.50 5.78 14.20
C LEU A 172 -4.54 5.35 15.30
N THR A 173 -3.28 5.11 14.95
CA THR A 173 -2.21 4.77 15.91
C THR A 173 -1.62 6.01 16.56
N VAL A 174 -1.02 5.83 17.75
CA VAL A 174 -0.34 6.93 18.47
C VAL A 174 0.79 7.52 17.63
N ASP A 175 1.58 6.68 16.98
CA ASP A 175 2.71 7.14 16.16
C ASP A 175 2.27 8.05 15.02
N ILE A 176 1.18 7.70 14.33
CA ILE A 176 0.61 8.56 13.28
C ILE A 176 0.05 9.84 13.89
N ALA A 177 -0.66 9.74 15.01
CA ALA A 177 -1.26 10.89 15.67
C ALA A 177 -0.24 11.95 16.11
N LEU A 178 0.95 11.51 16.56
CA LEU A 178 2.06 12.42 16.93
C LEU A 178 2.63 13.20 15.72
N GLY A 179 2.47 12.69 14.52
CA GLY A 179 2.90 13.36 13.27
C GLY A 179 1.85 14.28 12.65
N LEU A 180 0.65 14.39 13.23
CA LEU A 180 -0.45 15.20 12.71
C LEU A 180 -0.47 16.60 13.35
N PRO A 181 -0.76 17.66 12.58
CA PRO A 181 -0.91 19.01 13.13
C PRO A 181 -2.12 19.10 14.09
N SER A 182 -1.99 19.88 15.13
CA SER A 182 -3.07 20.11 16.10
C SER A 182 -4.30 20.81 15.51
N SER A 183 -4.16 21.45 14.35
CA SER A 183 -5.26 22.08 13.61
C SER A 183 -6.15 21.06 12.85
N LEU A 184 -5.71 19.80 12.72
CA LEU A 184 -6.52 18.74 12.12
C LEU A 184 -7.68 18.37 13.05
N LYS A 185 -8.92 18.45 12.55
CA LYS A 185 -10.10 18.05 13.32
C LYS A 185 -10.39 16.57 13.11
N ARG A 186 -10.35 15.78 14.19
CA ARG A 186 -10.80 14.37 14.15
C ARG A 186 -12.32 14.29 14.16
N CYS A 187 -12.89 13.45 13.29
CA CYS A 187 -14.29 13.07 13.26
C CYS A 187 -14.51 11.70 13.91
N SER A 188 -15.66 11.52 14.56
CA SER A 188 -16.04 10.27 15.22
C SER A 188 -16.69 9.27 14.26
N THR A 189 -17.30 9.75 13.18
CA THR A 189 -17.96 8.91 12.15
C THR A 189 -17.55 9.40 10.75
N ILE A 190 -17.77 8.52 9.76
CA ILE A 190 -17.52 8.85 8.36
C ILE A 190 -18.49 9.93 7.87
N GLU A 191 -19.76 9.89 8.32
CA GLU A 191 -20.78 10.88 7.98
C GLU A 191 -20.40 12.28 8.50
N GLU A 192 -19.90 12.39 9.72
CA GLU A 192 -19.37 13.65 10.26
C GLU A 192 -18.23 14.17 9.38
N ALA A 193 -17.36 13.29 8.93
CA ALA A 193 -16.27 13.67 8.05
C ALA A 193 -16.75 14.14 6.67
N LEU A 194 -17.78 13.51 6.08
CA LEU A 194 -18.29 13.84 4.75
C LEU A 194 -19.11 15.13 4.75
N THR A 195 -19.91 15.39 5.81
CA THR A 195 -20.83 16.51 5.88
C THR A 195 -20.12 17.86 5.82
N GLY A 196 -20.51 18.72 4.87
CA GLY A 196 -19.98 20.09 4.74
C GLY A 196 -18.57 20.19 4.15
N SER A 197 -18.03 19.11 3.59
CA SER A 197 -16.71 19.09 2.95
C SER A 197 -16.80 19.52 1.48
N ASP A 198 -15.87 20.39 1.07
CA ASP A 198 -15.70 20.78 -0.33
C ASP A 198 -14.94 19.71 -1.12
N TYR A 199 -14.05 18.98 -0.44
CA TYR A 199 -13.26 17.89 -0.97
C TYR A 199 -13.25 16.72 -0.01
N ILE A 200 -13.33 15.51 -0.56
CA ILE A 200 -13.22 14.25 0.18
C ILE A 200 -12.15 13.40 -0.48
N SER A 201 -11.14 12.95 0.27
CA SER A 201 -10.07 12.10 -0.23
C SER A 201 -10.03 10.77 0.53
N LEU A 202 -10.11 9.66 -0.22
CA LEU A 202 -10.17 8.31 0.33
C LEU A 202 -8.77 7.69 0.38
N HIS A 203 -8.37 7.21 1.57
CA HIS A 203 -7.07 6.58 1.85
C HIS A 203 -7.22 5.33 2.72
N ILE A 204 -8.26 4.54 2.47
CA ILE A 204 -8.57 3.31 3.20
C ILE A 204 -8.28 2.08 2.32
N PRO A 205 -7.94 0.91 2.91
CA PRO A 205 -7.80 -0.34 2.17
C PRO A 205 -9.16 -0.84 1.67
N LEU A 206 -9.17 -1.68 0.65
CA LEU A 206 -10.35 -2.43 0.23
C LEU A 206 -10.39 -3.75 1.00
N ASN A 207 -11.45 -3.95 1.78
CA ASN A 207 -11.79 -5.18 2.47
C ASN A 207 -13.32 -5.28 2.61
N ASP A 208 -13.83 -6.32 3.26
CA ASP A 208 -15.27 -6.53 3.40
C ASP A 208 -15.99 -5.37 4.10
N ALA A 209 -15.34 -4.70 5.05
CA ALA A 209 -15.91 -3.56 5.78
C ALA A 209 -15.86 -2.24 4.99
N THR A 210 -15.00 -2.12 4.00
CA THR A 210 -14.78 -0.87 3.24
C THR A 210 -15.27 -0.95 1.79
N LYS A 211 -15.60 -2.16 1.31
CA LYS A 211 -16.18 -2.35 -0.02
C LYS A 211 -17.53 -1.64 -0.13
N GLY A 212 -17.64 -0.71 -1.07
CA GLY A 212 -18.85 0.08 -1.29
C GLY A 212 -19.24 0.98 -0.12
N ILE A 213 -18.30 1.31 0.80
CA ILE A 213 -18.61 2.13 1.98
C ILE A 213 -19.08 3.54 1.60
N ILE A 214 -18.66 4.06 0.45
CA ILE A 214 -19.23 5.28 -0.13
C ILE A 214 -20.38 4.88 -1.04
N ASP A 215 -21.55 4.90 -0.48
CA ASP A 215 -22.83 4.49 -1.06
C ASP A 215 -23.81 5.67 -1.18
N LYS A 216 -25.04 5.40 -1.59
CA LYS A 216 -26.10 6.37 -1.75
C LYS A 216 -26.33 7.20 -0.48
N GLU A 217 -26.28 6.60 0.70
CA GLU A 217 -26.50 7.29 1.96
C GLU A 217 -25.38 8.30 2.24
N LYS A 218 -24.14 7.93 1.92
CA LYS A 218 -22.98 8.81 2.07
C LYS A 218 -23.00 9.97 1.07
N PHE A 219 -23.48 9.75 -0.16
CA PHE A 219 -23.66 10.84 -1.12
C PHE A 219 -24.70 11.86 -0.63
N VAL A 220 -25.77 11.44 0.05
CA VAL A 220 -26.80 12.37 0.56
C VAL A 220 -26.24 13.40 1.53
N VAL A 221 -25.24 13.04 2.37
CA VAL A 221 -24.68 13.95 3.37
C VAL A 221 -23.54 14.82 2.83
N MET A 222 -23.05 14.56 1.61
CA MET A 222 -22.05 15.40 0.95
C MET A 222 -22.68 16.71 0.44
N LYS A 223 -21.84 17.71 0.20
CA LYS A 223 -22.25 18.93 -0.50
C LYS A 223 -22.46 18.64 -1.99
N ASP A 224 -23.43 19.29 -2.60
CA ASP A 224 -23.72 19.14 -4.04
C ASP A 224 -22.58 19.65 -4.94
N ASP A 225 -21.71 20.50 -4.43
CA ASP A 225 -20.50 20.98 -5.11
C ASP A 225 -19.22 20.26 -4.65
N ALA A 226 -19.33 19.18 -3.87
CA ALA A 226 -18.19 18.41 -3.38
C ALA A 226 -17.43 17.68 -4.49
N VAL A 227 -16.14 17.54 -4.30
CA VAL A 227 -15.26 16.69 -5.11
C VAL A 227 -14.85 15.47 -4.31
N LEU A 228 -15.09 14.28 -4.87
CA LEU A 228 -14.66 13.00 -4.29
C LEU A 228 -13.42 12.49 -5.03
N LEU A 229 -12.32 12.27 -4.27
CA LEU A 229 -11.06 11.73 -4.79
C LEU A 229 -10.81 10.32 -4.27
N ASN A 230 -10.51 9.39 -5.17
CA ASN A 230 -10.16 8.02 -4.83
C ASN A 230 -8.89 7.58 -5.55
N PHE A 231 -7.76 7.67 -4.87
CA PHE A 231 -6.45 7.12 -5.27
C PHE A 231 -6.03 5.95 -4.36
N SER A 232 -7.00 5.32 -3.72
CA SER A 232 -6.80 4.26 -2.75
C SER A 232 -7.00 2.88 -3.39
N ARG A 233 -8.26 2.49 -3.64
CA ARG A 233 -8.62 1.23 -4.31
C ARG A 233 -9.94 1.39 -5.07
N GLY A 234 -10.06 0.70 -6.22
CA GLY A 234 -11.34 0.47 -6.86
C GLY A 234 -12.28 -0.31 -5.94
N GLY A 235 -13.60 -0.10 -6.06
CA GLY A 235 -14.61 -0.82 -5.25
C GLY A 235 -14.87 -0.24 -3.85
N ILE A 236 -14.15 0.77 -3.38
CA ILE A 236 -14.47 1.50 -2.14
C ILE A 236 -15.72 2.38 -2.33
N VAL A 237 -15.86 2.95 -3.51
CA VAL A 237 -17.05 3.71 -3.93
C VAL A 237 -17.99 2.77 -4.65
N ASN A 238 -19.26 2.75 -4.27
CA ASN A 238 -20.29 2.04 -5.03
C ASN A 238 -20.49 2.77 -6.37
N GLU A 239 -20.17 2.11 -7.47
CA GLU A 239 -20.13 2.75 -8.79
C GLU A 239 -21.54 3.11 -9.30
N GLU A 240 -22.56 2.32 -8.98
CA GLU A 240 -23.93 2.60 -9.39
C GLU A 240 -24.46 3.83 -8.68
N ASP A 241 -24.31 3.89 -7.36
CA ASP A 241 -24.71 5.03 -6.54
C ASP A 241 -23.92 6.30 -6.92
N LEU A 242 -22.65 6.16 -7.30
CA LEU A 242 -21.82 7.26 -7.81
C LEU A 242 -22.39 7.83 -9.11
N ILE A 243 -22.70 6.99 -10.09
CA ILE A 243 -23.26 7.41 -11.38
C ILE A 243 -24.62 8.10 -11.18
N ASP A 244 -25.47 7.54 -10.33
CA ASP A 244 -26.76 8.14 -9.99
C ASP A 244 -26.59 9.51 -9.31
N SER A 245 -25.64 9.64 -8.40
CA SER A 245 -25.33 10.90 -7.70
C SER A 245 -24.79 11.97 -8.67
N LEU A 246 -23.97 11.59 -9.63
CA LEU A 246 -23.48 12.49 -10.69
C LEU A 246 -24.62 12.90 -11.62
N ASN A 247 -25.53 12.00 -12.00
CA ASN A 247 -26.70 12.31 -12.85
C ASN A 247 -27.66 13.28 -12.17
N GLN A 248 -27.76 13.22 -10.84
CA GLN A 248 -28.59 14.11 -10.03
C GLN A 248 -27.89 15.40 -9.61
N ASN A 249 -26.63 15.63 -10.07
CA ASN A 249 -25.76 16.73 -9.63
C ASN A 249 -25.59 16.80 -8.11
N LYS A 250 -25.58 15.64 -7.43
CA LYS A 250 -25.44 15.52 -5.97
C LYS A 250 -23.99 15.70 -5.52
N ILE A 251 -23.03 15.45 -6.40
CA ILE A 251 -21.62 15.80 -6.25
C ILE A 251 -21.13 16.50 -7.54
N TYR A 252 -20.16 17.36 -7.41
CA TYR A 252 -19.62 18.12 -8.54
C TYR A 252 -18.72 17.28 -9.44
N LYS A 253 -17.81 16.47 -8.84
CA LYS A 253 -16.83 15.70 -9.62
C LYS A 253 -16.30 14.49 -8.83
N TYR A 254 -16.07 13.42 -9.56
CA TYR A 254 -15.31 12.25 -9.09
C TYR A 254 -13.94 12.20 -9.76
N VAL A 255 -12.87 12.02 -8.98
CA VAL A 255 -11.48 11.92 -9.46
C VAL A 255 -10.88 10.61 -8.99
N THR A 256 -10.32 9.81 -9.90
CA THR A 256 -9.76 8.49 -9.56
C THR A 256 -8.65 8.07 -10.52
N ASP A 257 -7.85 7.08 -10.12
CA ASP A 257 -6.95 6.35 -11.01
C ASP A 257 -7.33 4.86 -11.18
N PHE A 258 -8.60 4.53 -10.88
CA PHE A 258 -9.18 3.20 -11.07
C PHE A 258 -10.23 3.23 -12.19
N PRO A 259 -9.82 3.13 -13.47
CA PRO A 259 -10.75 3.17 -14.59
C PRO A 259 -11.66 1.95 -14.62
N THR A 260 -12.96 2.18 -14.85
CA THR A 260 -13.93 1.15 -15.16
C THR A 260 -14.58 1.45 -16.52
N LYS A 261 -15.24 0.46 -17.12
CA LYS A 261 -15.94 0.68 -18.40
C LYS A 261 -16.97 1.80 -18.30
N LYS A 262 -17.81 1.80 -17.25
CA LYS A 262 -18.85 2.84 -17.03
C LYS A 262 -18.24 4.24 -16.87
N LEU A 263 -17.15 4.36 -16.12
CA LEU A 263 -16.48 5.65 -15.94
C LEU A 263 -15.81 6.12 -17.22
N LEU A 264 -15.20 5.22 -18.01
CA LEU A 264 -14.61 5.56 -19.31
C LEU A 264 -15.66 5.99 -20.35
N GLU A 265 -16.82 5.34 -20.37
CA GLU A 265 -17.95 5.77 -21.17
C GLU A 265 -18.43 7.18 -20.77
N ARG A 266 -18.48 7.48 -19.47
CA ARG A 266 -18.92 8.77 -18.94
C ARG A 266 -17.99 9.92 -19.31
N ILE A 267 -16.68 9.77 -19.24
CA ILE A 267 -15.73 10.86 -19.56
C ILE A 267 -15.82 11.32 -21.02
N SER A 268 -16.35 10.49 -21.93
CA SER A 268 -16.58 10.87 -23.31
C SER A 268 -17.74 11.84 -23.49
N GLN A 269 -18.65 11.93 -22.51
CA GLN A 269 -19.91 12.66 -22.58
C GLN A 269 -20.01 13.77 -21.52
N HIS A 270 -19.34 13.62 -20.38
CA HIS A 270 -19.44 14.50 -19.22
C HIS A 270 -18.06 14.93 -18.70
N LYS A 271 -18.01 16.10 -18.05
CA LYS A 271 -16.78 16.63 -17.44
C LYS A 271 -16.73 16.42 -15.90
N ASP A 272 -17.67 15.68 -15.36
CA ASP A 272 -17.83 15.43 -13.93
C ASP A 272 -17.05 14.22 -13.41
N VAL A 273 -16.30 13.55 -14.27
CA VAL A 273 -15.34 12.51 -13.92
C VAL A 273 -13.97 12.84 -14.51
N MET A 274 -12.92 12.66 -13.70
CA MET A 274 -11.51 12.76 -14.12
C MET A 274 -10.81 11.46 -13.78
N ILE A 275 -10.20 10.81 -14.77
CA ILE A 275 -9.56 9.49 -14.60
C ILE A 275 -8.11 9.57 -15.01
N PHE A 276 -7.23 8.99 -14.18
CA PHE A 276 -5.82 8.77 -14.49
C PHE A 276 -5.57 7.25 -14.67
N PRO A 277 -4.67 6.83 -15.56
CA PRO A 277 -4.43 5.39 -15.81
C PRO A 277 -3.52 4.76 -14.76
N HIS A 278 -4.01 4.64 -13.52
CA HIS A 278 -3.35 4.07 -12.34
C HIS A 278 -1.94 4.63 -12.09
N LEU A 279 -1.83 5.96 -12.12
CA LEU A 279 -0.55 6.68 -11.99
C LEU A 279 -0.21 7.09 -10.56
N GLY A 280 -1.04 6.78 -9.56
CA GLY A 280 -0.87 7.24 -8.19
C GLY A 280 0.53 7.02 -7.61
N ALA A 281 1.15 5.88 -7.92
CA ALA A 281 2.48 5.53 -7.42
C ALA A 281 3.58 5.47 -8.51
N SER A 282 3.31 5.96 -9.72
CA SER A 282 4.20 5.80 -10.88
C SER A 282 5.23 6.92 -10.96
N THR A 283 6.18 6.96 -10.03
CA THR A 283 7.35 7.83 -10.06
C THR A 283 8.64 7.03 -9.89
N LYS A 284 9.76 7.54 -10.39
CA LYS A 284 11.08 6.89 -10.25
C LYS A 284 11.45 6.69 -8.78
N GLU A 285 11.22 7.68 -7.94
CA GLU A 285 11.50 7.64 -6.51
C GLU A 285 10.66 6.59 -5.80
N SER A 286 9.38 6.45 -6.16
CA SER A 286 8.50 5.41 -5.64
C SER A 286 9.01 4.00 -6.01
N GLU A 287 9.48 3.81 -7.25
CA GLU A 287 10.04 2.53 -7.70
C GLU A 287 11.30 2.16 -6.93
N VAL A 288 12.22 3.13 -6.75
CA VAL A 288 13.43 2.97 -5.94
C VAL A 288 13.08 2.62 -4.49
N ASN A 289 12.20 3.41 -3.87
CA ASN A 289 11.83 3.20 -2.46
C ASN A 289 11.16 1.84 -2.24
N CYS A 290 10.28 1.41 -3.15
CA CYS A 290 9.64 0.10 -3.09
C CYS A 290 10.68 -1.03 -3.25
N ALA A 291 11.62 -0.90 -4.19
CA ALA A 291 12.67 -1.89 -4.42
C ALA A 291 13.59 -2.03 -3.19
N VAL A 292 14.07 -0.90 -2.64
CA VAL A 292 14.92 -0.88 -1.44
C VAL A 292 14.19 -1.51 -0.25
N MET A 293 12.94 -1.10 0.02
CA MET A 293 12.17 -1.65 1.15
C MET A 293 11.92 -3.15 0.97
N ALA A 294 11.54 -3.61 -0.24
CA ALA A 294 11.30 -5.03 -0.50
C ALA A 294 12.56 -5.87 -0.29
N CYS A 295 13.70 -5.41 -0.82
CA CYS A 295 14.97 -6.10 -0.68
C CYS A 295 15.50 -6.10 0.77
N SER A 296 15.31 -4.99 1.50
CA SER A 296 15.69 -4.92 2.91
C SER A 296 14.88 -5.89 3.77
N GLN A 297 13.55 -5.92 3.60
CA GLN A 297 12.66 -6.80 4.38
C GLN A 297 12.98 -8.28 4.16
N ILE A 298 13.17 -8.71 2.91
CA ILE A 298 13.50 -10.11 2.62
C ILE A 298 14.91 -10.47 3.12
N SER A 299 15.88 -9.54 3.03
CA SER A 299 17.23 -9.72 3.59
C SER A 299 17.18 -9.89 5.11
N ASP A 300 16.49 -9.00 5.82
CA ASP A 300 16.36 -9.05 7.28
C ASP A 300 15.65 -10.33 7.74
N PHE A 301 14.62 -10.75 7.01
CA PHE A 301 13.93 -12.00 7.31
C PHE A 301 14.83 -13.21 7.07
N LEU A 302 15.47 -13.34 5.91
CA LEU A 302 16.30 -14.50 5.60
C LEU A 302 17.51 -14.62 6.53
N LYS A 303 18.11 -13.50 6.92
CA LYS A 303 19.28 -13.48 7.83
C LYS A 303 18.90 -13.62 9.30
N PHE A 304 17.87 -12.91 9.74
CA PHE A 304 17.61 -12.72 11.18
C PHE A 304 16.24 -13.22 11.63
N GLY A 305 15.38 -13.72 10.73
CA GLY A 305 14.01 -14.09 11.06
C GLY A 305 13.10 -12.89 11.38
N LYS A 306 13.56 -11.65 11.15
CA LYS A 306 12.76 -10.44 11.42
C LYS A 306 11.65 -10.29 10.39
N ILE A 307 10.42 -10.10 10.88
CA ILE A 307 9.26 -9.82 10.03
C ILE A 307 8.76 -8.42 10.32
N ASN A 308 8.82 -7.55 9.30
CA ASN A 308 8.20 -6.24 9.28
C ASN A 308 7.33 -6.13 8.03
N ASN A 309 6.11 -5.59 8.16
CA ASN A 309 5.17 -5.40 7.04
C ASN A 309 4.79 -6.68 6.28
N SER A 310 4.73 -7.82 6.93
CA SER A 310 4.17 -9.01 6.31
C SER A 310 2.65 -8.92 6.22
N VAL A 311 2.09 -9.43 5.10
CA VAL A 311 0.64 -9.46 4.89
C VAL A 311 -0.01 -10.70 5.52
N ASN A 312 0.74 -11.76 5.76
CA ASN A 312 0.23 -13.03 6.29
C ASN A 312 0.75 -13.40 7.68
N PHE A 313 1.96 -13.02 8.07
CA PHE A 313 2.51 -13.32 9.38
C PHE A 313 2.50 -12.10 10.32
N PRO A 314 2.53 -12.30 11.65
CA PRO A 314 2.67 -11.20 12.61
C PRO A 314 4.06 -10.55 12.50
N ASN A 315 4.14 -9.26 12.82
CA ASN A 315 5.44 -8.61 12.98
C ASN A 315 6.17 -9.21 14.19
N ILE A 316 7.40 -9.64 13.96
CA ILE A 316 8.29 -10.17 15.00
C ILE A 316 9.70 -9.66 14.76
N SER A 317 10.34 -9.17 15.82
CA SER A 317 11.72 -8.72 15.79
C SER A 317 12.32 -8.89 17.18
N SER A 318 13.53 -9.44 17.24
CA SER A 318 14.42 -9.37 18.38
C SER A 318 15.85 -9.17 17.91
N GLU A 319 16.68 -8.56 18.73
CA GLU A 319 18.12 -8.57 18.49
C GLU A 319 18.65 -9.98 18.72
N LYS A 320 19.64 -10.43 17.93
CA LYS A 320 20.25 -11.74 18.10
C LYS A 320 21.15 -11.69 19.33
N VAL A 321 20.76 -12.42 20.39
CA VAL A 321 21.46 -12.39 21.69
C VAL A 321 22.40 -13.58 21.91
N ALA A 322 22.39 -14.58 20.99
CA ALA A 322 23.22 -15.78 21.08
C ALA A 322 23.81 -16.16 19.70
N LYS A 323 24.70 -17.17 19.68
CA LYS A 323 25.44 -17.57 18.47
C LYS A 323 24.55 -18.09 17.36
N HIS A 324 23.54 -18.89 17.71
CA HIS A 324 22.65 -19.59 16.79
C HIS A 324 21.24 -19.07 16.94
N ARG A 325 20.53 -18.98 15.82
CA ARG A 325 19.12 -18.56 15.76
C ARG A 325 18.34 -19.50 14.85
N ILE A 326 17.20 -19.95 15.31
CA ILE A 326 16.21 -20.66 14.51
C ILE A 326 14.93 -19.82 14.41
N PHE A 327 14.33 -19.81 13.23
CA PHE A 327 13.01 -19.24 12.96
C PHE A 327 12.04 -20.36 12.63
N ILE A 328 10.87 -20.37 13.27
CA ILE A 328 9.85 -21.40 13.12
C ILE A 328 8.49 -20.75 12.86
N THR A 329 7.76 -21.24 11.86
CA THR A 329 6.35 -20.92 11.64
C THR A 329 5.48 -22.11 11.99
N ASN A 330 4.32 -21.85 12.60
CA ASN A 330 3.41 -22.91 13.04
C ASN A 330 1.95 -22.43 13.11
N ASN A 331 1.03 -23.36 13.17
CA ASN A 331 -0.35 -23.09 13.51
C ASN A 331 -0.44 -22.60 14.97
N ASN A 332 -1.27 -21.59 15.22
CA ASN A 332 -1.45 -21.03 16.55
C ASN A 332 -2.40 -21.91 17.39
N GLN A 333 -1.90 -23.08 17.82
CA GLN A 333 -2.65 -24.07 18.58
C GLN A 333 -1.97 -24.39 19.91
N PRO A 334 -2.74 -24.76 20.96
CA PRO A 334 -2.18 -25.18 22.24
C PRO A 334 -1.23 -26.39 22.10
N GLY A 335 -0.12 -26.36 22.83
CA GLY A 335 0.83 -27.48 22.90
C GLY A 335 1.98 -27.41 21.87
N ILE A 336 1.90 -26.69 20.78
CA ILE A 336 2.98 -26.64 19.76
C ILE A 336 4.26 -26.02 20.34
N ILE A 337 4.15 -24.92 21.08
CA ILE A 337 5.31 -24.29 21.74
C ILE A 337 6.00 -25.29 22.69
N SER A 338 5.22 -26.06 23.46
CA SER A 338 5.78 -27.08 24.37
C SER A 338 6.55 -28.15 23.61
N GLN A 339 6.02 -28.65 22.48
CA GLN A 339 6.69 -29.64 21.64
C GLN A 339 7.98 -29.10 21.00
N ILE A 340 7.96 -27.82 20.56
CA ILE A 340 9.16 -27.17 20.04
C ILE A 340 10.25 -27.07 21.09
N THR A 341 9.90 -26.62 22.33
CA THR A 341 10.87 -26.46 23.40
C THR A 341 11.36 -27.82 23.93
N GLU A 342 10.50 -28.84 24.01
CA GLU A 342 10.86 -30.22 24.34
C GLU A 342 11.82 -30.80 23.30
N GLY A 343 11.54 -30.63 21.99
CA GLY A 343 12.42 -31.09 20.93
C GLY A 343 13.82 -30.45 20.95
N LEU A 344 13.93 -29.19 21.36
CA LEU A 344 15.23 -28.52 21.57
C LEU A 344 15.92 -29.07 22.83
N ALA A 345 15.20 -29.24 23.94
CA ALA A 345 15.74 -29.78 25.18
C ALA A 345 16.24 -31.22 25.04
N GLU A 346 15.50 -32.11 24.36
CA GLU A 346 15.94 -33.47 24.01
C GLU A 346 17.21 -33.52 23.16
N ALA A 347 17.42 -32.47 22.33
CA ALA A 347 18.64 -32.31 21.54
C ALA A 347 19.80 -31.68 22.32
N GLY A 348 19.61 -31.35 23.60
CA GLY A 348 20.61 -30.71 24.47
C GLY A 348 20.82 -29.22 24.14
N VAL A 349 19.88 -28.56 23.47
CA VAL A 349 19.94 -27.14 23.12
C VAL A 349 19.28 -26.31 24.20
N ASN A 350 20.03 -25.46 24.89
CA ASN A 350 19.51 -24.50 25.85
C ASN A 350 19.07 -23.23 25.18
N ILE A 351 17.88 -22.74 25.53
CA ILE A 351 17.26 -21.53 24.94
C ILE A 351 17.75 -20.30 25.71
N SER A 352 18.40 -19.38 25.02
CA SER A 352 18.84 -18.10 25.56
C SER A 352 17.74 -17.02 25.43
N GLU A 353 17.00 -16.99 24.32
CA GLU A 353 15.83 -16.16 24.12
C GLU A 353 14.78 -16.90 23.30
N PHE A 354 13.51 -16.68 23.65
CA PHE A 354 12.36 -17.19 22.92
C PHE A 354 11.32 -16.08 22.75
N VAL A 355 11.04 -15.72 21.49
CA VAL A 355 10.01 -14.74 21.15
C VAL A 355 8.95 -15.43 20.27
N ASN A 356 7.71 -15.42 20.75
CA ASN A 356 6.55 -15.89 20.00
C ASN A 356 5.62 -14.73 19.67
N LYS A 357 5.10 -14.72 18.46
CA LYS A 357 4.03 -13.81 18.02
C LYS A 357 3.02 -14.58 17.19
N SER A 358 1.74 -14.26 17.38
CA SER A 358 0.64 -14.86 16.61
C SER A 358 -0.26 -13.81 15.97
N ARG A 359 -0.89 -14.21 14.86
CA ARG A 359 -1.90 -13.44 14.14
C ARG A 359 -2.95 -14.42 13.60
N GLY A 360 -4.14 -14.42 14.23
CA GLY A 360 -5.18 -15.40 13.89
C GLY A 360 -4.69 -16.82 14.14
N GLU A 361 -4.76 -17.65 13.11
CA GLU A 361 -4.41 -19.07 13.15
C GLU A 361 -2.92 -19.38 12.94
N ILE A 362 -2.10 -18.36 12.71
CA ILE A 362 -0.68 -18.49 12.39
C ILE A 362 0.16 -17.91 13.53
N ALA A 363 1.26 -18.58 13.85
CA ALA A 363 2.27 -18.10 14.79
C ALA A 363 3.68 -18.21 14.18
N CYS A 364 4.60 -17.41 14.69
CA CYS A 364 6.02 -17.52 14.38
C CYS A 364 6.86 -17.33 15.64
N ASN A 365 8.02 -17.96 15.63
CA ASN A 365 8.94 -17.97 16.77
C ASN A 365 10.35 -17.63 16.30
N ILE A 366 11.05 -16.83 17.09
CA ILE A 366 12.49 -16.63 17.03
C ILE A 366 13.07 -17.23 18.30
N ILE A 367 14.04 -18.14 18.16
CA ILE A 367 14.69 -18.80 19.27
C ILE A 367 16.21 -18.67 19.10
N ASP A 368 16.87 -18.12 20.12
CA ASP A 368 18.31 -17.98 20.18
C ASP A 368 18.91 -18.99 21.15
N SER A 369 20.09 -19.52 20.80
CA SER A 369 20.89 -20.44 21.63
C SER A 369 22.37 -20.20 21.43
N ASP A 370 23.17 -20.37 22.49
CA ASP A 370 24.61 -20.47 22.40
C ASP A 370 25.09 -21.87 21.99
N ASP A 371 24.24 -22.87 22.15
CA ASP A 371 24.49 -24.22 21.67
C ASP A 371 24.24 -24.33 20.18
N GLU A 372 25.02 -25.18 19.50
CA GLU A 372 24.88 -25.42 18.07
C GLU A 372 23.55 -26.10 17.74
N ILE A 373 22.77 -25.46 16.88
CA ILE A 373 21.54 -26.04 16.34
C ILE A 373 21.86 -26.71 15.00
N LYS A 374 22.00 -28.03 15.00
CA LYS A 374 22.35 -28.80 13.82
C LYS A 374 21.14 -28.96 12.86
N PRO A 375 21.37 -29.16 11.55
CA PRO A 375 20.28 -29.34 10.57
C PRO A 375 19.31 -30.48 10.92
N GLU A 376 19.81 -31.55 11.57
CA GLU A 376 18.97 -32.68 12.00
C GLU A 376 17.93 -32.28 13.04
N ILE A 377 18.28 -31.29 13.92
CA ILE A 377 17.36 -30.75 14.91
C ILE A 377 16.26 -29.96 14.21
N VAL A 378 16.61 -29.14 13.22
CA VAL A 378 15.65 -28.38 12.41
C VAL A 378 14.66 -29.34 11.74
N SER A 379 15.18 -30.39 11.06
CA SER A 379 14.35 -31.41 10.41
C SER A 379 13.47 -32.22 11.37
N LYS A 380 13.87 -32.35 12.65
CA LYS A 380 13.04 -32.95 13.72
C LYS A 380 11.90 -32.01 14.09
N LEU A 381 12.18 -30.72 14.24
CA LEU A 381 11.17 -29.71 14.59
C LEU A 381 10.13 -29.52 13.47
N GLU A 382 10.53 -29.62 12.20
CA GLU A 382 9.60 -29.55 11.07
C GLU A 382 8.59 -30.70 11.04
N LYS A 383 8.90 -31.85 11.67
CA LYS A 383 7.99 -33.01 11.75
C LYS A 383 6.95 -32.90 12.88
N ILE A 384 7.04 -31.88 13.72
CA ILE A 384 6.04 -31.62 14.76
C ILE A 384 4.74 -31.22 14.05
N GLU A 385 3.65 -31.91 14.38
CA GLU A 385 2.33 -31.58 13.82
C GLU A 385 1.95 -30.13 14.13
N GLY A 386 1.62 -29.37 13.08
CA GLY A 386 1.30 -27.95 13.18
C GLY A 386 2.50 -27.01 12.98
N VAL A 387 3.74 -27.50 12.93
CA VAL A 387 4.87 -26.71 12.42
C VAL A 387 4.80 -26.69 10.89
N THR A 388 4.86 -25.50 10.28
CA THR A 388 4.74 -25.31 8.83
C THR A 388 6.10 -25.07 8.16
N ASN A 389 7.07 -24.51 8.87
CA ASN A 389 8.45 -24.35 8.40
C ASN A 389 9.38 -24.12 9.59
N ALA A 390 10.60 -24.60 9.51
CA ALA A 390 11.68 -24.28 10.45
C ALA A 390 12.98 -24.09 9.67
N ARG A 391 13.81 -23.12 10.08
CA ARG A 391 15.07 -22.84 9.41
C ARG A 391 16.08 -22.16 10.33
N LEU A 392 17.35 -22.37 10.07
CA LEU A 392 18.41 -21.59 10.70
C LEU A 392 18.47 -20.17 10.09
N CYS A 393 18.74 -19.19 10.95
CA CYS A 393 19.08 -17.82 10.57
C CYS A 393 20.61 -17.64 10.70
N TYR A 394 21.21 -16.86 9.81
CA TYR A 394 22.66 -16.72 9.71
C TYR A 394 23.16 -15.37 10.20
#